data_58fe5eda381bcf099f7c6f4c336bb455
#
_entry.id   58fe5eda381bcf099f7c6f4c336bb455
#
_cell.length_a   1.000
_cell.length_b   1.000
_cell.length_c   1.000
_cell.angle_alpha   90.00
_cell.angle_beta   90.00
_cell.angle_gamma   90.00
#
_symmetry.space_group_name_H-M   'P 1'
#
loop_
_entity.id
_entity.type
_entity.pdbx_description
1 polymer ?
#
loop_
_entity_poly.entity_id
_entity_poly.type
_entity_poly.pdbx_seq_one_letter_code
_entity_poly.pdbx_strand_id
1 'polypeptide(L)'
;MCAICGLDNLYGLQAPFYNMADGSVMSLFSYKDHHQSYPGRVHGGLISAMIDEMGLRALWAKHLDESLFGVTMTLDTKYRKPVPYSTILVGKGVITAETARSFEADSFIYDREGTLLANGHVKYMRLAPEIITAGSDVHEEMPYLIADDVTEI
;
A
#
# COMPACT_ATOMS: atom_id res chain seq x y z
N MET A 1 -4.63 10.59 9.07
CA MET A 1 -3.92 11.51 8.12
C MET A 1 -2.73 10.82 7.39
N CYS A 2 -2.79 9.48 7.16
CA CYS A 2 -1.76 8.74 6.42
C CYS A 2 -1.53 9.36 5.02
N ALA A 3 -0.27 9.38 4.58
CA ALA A 3 0.10 9.92 3.25
C ALA A 3 -0.43 9.06 2.08
N ILE A 4 -0.68 7.78 2.31
CA ILE A 4 -1.14 6.85 1.28
C ILE A 4 -2.64 6.56 1.39
N CYS A 5 -3.12 6.14 2.55
CA CYS A 5 -4.50 5.66 2.73
C CYS A 5 -5.43 6.67 3.45
N GLY A 6 -4.90 7.77 4.01
CA GLY A 6 -5.69 8.73 4.79
C GLY A 6 -6.69 9.50 3.94
N LEU A 7 -7.99 9.31 4.21
CA LEU A 7 -9.08 9.94 3.44
C LEU A 7 -9.13 11.45 3.60
N ASP A 8 -8.82 11.96 4.79
CA ASP A 8 -8.82 13.39 5.11
C ASP A 8 -7.53 14.11 4.71
N ASN A 9 -6.54 13.37 4.19
CA ASN A 9 -5.30 13.96 3.70
C ASN A 9 -5.43 14.35 2.22
N LEU A 10 -5.82 15.58 1.94
CA LEU A 10 -5.98 16.08 0.56
C LEU A 10 -4.68 16.05 -0.25
N TYR A 11 -3.53 16.08 0.41
CA TYR A 11 -2.21 15.96 -0.23
C TYR A 11 -1.73 14.52 -0.36
N GLY A 12 -2.40 13.59 0.32
CA GLY A 12 -2.13 12.15 0.24
C GLY A 12 -2.73 11.51 -1.00
N LEU A 13 -2.41 10.22 -1.15
CA LEU A 13 -2.88 9.43 -2.28
C LEU A 13 -4.35 9.05 -2.15
N GLN A 14 -4.84 8.90 -0.91
CA GLN A 14 -6.21 8.45 -0.57
C GLN A 14 -6.55 7.12 -1.28
N ALA A 15 -5.56 6.21 -1.33
CA ALA A 15 -5.68 4.94 -2.04
C ALA A 15 -6.64 3.99 -1.29
N PRO A 16 -7.67 3.46 -1.95
CA PRO A 16 -8.51 2.40 -1.40
C PRO A 16 -7.81 1.04 -1.54
N PHE A 17 -8.14 0.10 -0.66
CA PHE A 17 -7.60 -1.27 -0.68
C PHE A 17 -8.72 -2.28 -0.62
N TYR A 18 -8.60 -3.37 -1.41
CA TYR A 18 -9.59 -4.41 -1.56
C TYR A 18 -8.97 -5.76 -1.27
N ASN A 19 -9.55 -6.49 -0.31
CA ASN A 19 -9.12 -7.85 0.02
C ASN A 19 -9.65 -8.82 -1.05
N MET A 20 -8.74 -9.53 -1.69
CA MET A 20 -9.08 -10.47 -2.75
C MET A 20 -9.25 -11.88 -2.20
N ALA A 21 -10.10 -12.70 -2.85
CA ALA A 21 -10.38 -14.06 -2.44
C ALA A 21 -9.15 -14.99 -2.42
N ASP A 22 -8.09 -14.66 -3.16
CA ASP A 22 -6.81 -15.37 -3.18
C ASP A 22 -5.87 -14.96 -2.02
N GLY A 23 -6.33 -14.10 -1.11
CA GLY A 23 -5.54 -13.58 0.00
C GLY A 23 -4.56 -12.48 -0.39
N SER A 24 -4.60 -11.99 -1.62
CA SER A 24 -3.87 -10.80 -2.04
C SER A 24 -4.67 -9.54 -1.70
N VAL A 25 -4.01 -8.38 -1.76
CA VAL A 25 -4.68 -7.08 -1.73
C VAL A 25 -4.53 -6.40 -3.08
N MET A 26 -5.57 -5.70 -3.51
CA MET A 26 -5.52 -4.82 -4.68
C MET A 26 -5.90 -3.38 -4.32
N SER A 27 -5.46 -2.44 -5.15
CA SER A 27 -5.82 -1.03 -5.05
C SER A 27 -5.97 -0.44 -6.44
N LEU A 28 -7.06 0.31 -6.66
CA LEU A 28 -7.23 1.16 -7.84
C LEU A 28 -7.02 2.61 -7.39
N PHE A 29 -5.95 3.23 -7.81
CA PHE A 29 -5.54 4.54 -7.32
C PHE A 29 -4.96 5.41 -8.42
N SER A 30 -4.79 6.70 -8.14
CA SER A 30 -4.17 7.65 -9.05
C SER A 30 -3.30 8.62 -8.29
N TYR A 31 -2.07 8.81 -8.73
CA TYR A 31 -1.25 9.92 -8.25
C TYR A 31 -1.81 11.24 -8.77
N LYS A 32 -1.69 12.29 -7.96
CA LYS A 32 -2.15 13.65 -8.27
C LYS A 32 -0.98 14.50 -8.80
N ASP A 33 -1.26 15.64 -9.40
CA ASP A 33 -0.26 16.53 -9.99
C ASP A 33 0.82 16.97 -8.99
N HIS A 34 0.46 17.17 -7.72
CA HIS A 34 1.41 17.55 -6.67
C HIS A 34 2.30 16.39 -6.19
N HIS A 35 2.09 15.18 -6.67
CA HIS A 35 2.95 14.02 -6.46
C HIS A 35 4.08 13.93 -7.51
N GLN A 36 4.19 14.90 -8.41
CA GLN A 36 5.19 14.89 -9.47
C GLN A 36 6.62 15.10 -8.95
N SER A 37 7.58 14.56 -9.67
CA SER A 37 9.01 14.88 -9.60
C SER A 37 9.41 15.71 -10.83
N TYR A 38 9.47 15.07 -11.99
CA TYR A 38 9.61 15.73 -13.28
C TYR A 38 8.25 15.88 -13.96
N PRO A 39 8.07 16.85 -14.88
CA PRO A 39 6.81 16.99 -15.62
C PRO A 39 6.34 15.66 -16.22
N GLY A 40 5.12 15.26 -15.91
CA GLY A 40 4.52 14.00 -16.35
C GLY A 40 4.99 12.74 -15.60
N ARG A 41 5.75 12.87 -14.49
CA ARG A 41 6.30 11.71 -13.76
C ARG A 41 6.11 11.85 -12.25
N VAL A 42 5.68 10.77 -11.62
CA VAL A 42 5.53 10.65 -10.17
C VAL A 42 6.90 10.57 -9.50
N HIS A 43 7.01 11.16 -8.32
CA HIS A 43 8.22 11.08 -7.50
C HIS A 43 8.48 9.65 -7.02
N GLY A 44 9.71 9.15 -7.20
CA GLY A 44 10.08 7.77 -6.86
C GLY A 44 9.81 7.39 -5.39
N GLY A 45 10.01 8.31 -4.46
CA GLY A 45 9.70 8.09 -3.04
C GLY A 45 8.21 7.82 -2.78
N LEU A 46 7.31 8.45 -3.53
CA LEU A 46 5.86 8.19 -3.40
C LEU A 46 5.47 6.85 -4.04
N ILE A 47 6.17 6.43 -5.08
CA ILE A 47 6.01 5.08 -5.65
C ILE A 47 6.43 4.04 -4.62
N SER A 48 7.58 4.23 -3.96
CA SER A 48 8.04 3.34 -2.88
C SER A 48 7.08 3.33 -1.69
N ALA A 49 6.53 4.48 -1.32
CA ALA A 49 5.55 4.56 -0.22
C ALA A 49 4.27 3.77 -0.52
N MET A 50 3.79 3.78 -1.77
CA MET A 50 2.65 2.94 -2.18
C MET A 50 3.00 1.45 -2.15
N ILE A 51 4.20 1.07 -2.59
CA ILE A 51 4.70 -0.31 -2.53
C ILE A 51 4.78 -0.80 -1.08
N ASP A 52 5.25 0.04 -0.17
CA ASP A 52 5.31 -0.23 1.26
C ASP A 52 3.91 -0.45 1.86
N GLU A 53 2.99 0.46 1.62
CA GLU A 53 1.61 0.34 2.11
C GLU A 53 0.92 -0.92 1.60
N MET A 54 1.10 -1.28 0.30
CA MET A 54 0.55 -2.51 -0.28
C MET A 54 1.02 -3.76 0.47
N GLY A 55 2.28 -3.79 0.90
CA GLY A 55 2.83 -4.93 1.63
C GLY A 55 2.19 -5.12 3.00
N LEU A 56 1.94 -4.05 3.75
CA LEU A 56 1.22 -4.13 5.03
C LEU A 56 -0.24 -4.55 4.82
N ARG A 57 -0.91 -3.98 3.81
CA ARG A 57 -2.30 -4.32 3.47
C ARG A 57 -2.45 -5.77 3.02
N ALA A 58 -1.43 -6.36 2.39
CA ALA A 58 -1.42 -7.77 2.03
C ALA A 58 -1.46 -8.69 3.27
N LEU A 59 -0.88 -8.27 4.41
CA LEU A 59 -1.00 -9.02 5.66
C LEU A 59 -2.46 -9.06 6.13
N TRP A 60 -3.14 -7.92 6.11
CA TRP A 60 -4.55 -7.83 6.52
C TRP A 60 -5.47 -8.62 5.58
N ALA A 61 -5.25 -8.53 4.28
CA ALA A 61 -6.00 -9.29 3.29
C ALA A 61 -5.86 -10.81 3.48
N LYS A 62 -4.64 -11.28 3.74
CA LYS A 62 -4.35 -12.70 3.93
C LYS A 62 -5.02 -13.29 5.17
N HIS A 63 -5.04 -12.54 6.27
CA HIS A 63 -5.56 -13.01 7.56
C HIS A 63 -6.99 -12.54 7.85
N LEU A 64 -7.51 -11.60 7.07
CA LEU A 64 -8.77 -10.88 7.32
C LEU A 64 -8.78 -10.26 8.73
N ASP A 65 -7.62 -9.71 9.14
CA ASP A 65 -7.38 -9.16 10.48
C ASP A 65 -6.58 -7.87 10.40
N GLU A 66 -7.23 -6.76 10.63
CA GLU A 66 -6.68 -5.41 10.60
C GLU A 66 -5.95 -5.03 11.92
N SER A 67 -6.00 -5.89 12.93
CA SER A 67 -5.27 -5.71 14.18
C SER A 67 -3.80 -6.11 14.06
N LEU A 68 -3.38 -6.69 12.94
CA LEU A 68 -2.01 -7.10 12.68
C LEU A 68 -1.17 -5.93 12.16
N PHE A 69 -0.19 -5.51 12.93
CA PHE A 69 0.67 -4.37 12.59
C PHE A 69 2.13 -4.78 12.40
N GLY A 70 2.84 -3.95 11.65
CA GLY A 70 4.28 -4.09 11.44
C GLY A 70 4.92 -2.77 11.06
N VAL A 71 6.22 -2.67 11.32
CA VAL A 71 7.05 -1.55 10.87
C VAL A 71 8.03 -2.04 9.83
N THR A 72 8.25 -1.24 8.82
CA THR A 72 9.13 -1.53 7.70
C THR A 72 10.58 -1.62 8.18
N MET A 73 11.22 -2.74 7.90
CA MET A 73 12.65 -2.97 8.15
C MET A 73 13.49 -2.68 6.92
N THR A 74 13.06 -3.23 5.78
CA THR A 74 13.74 -3.04 4.50
C THR A 74 12.71 -2.93 3.38
N LEU A 75 13.03 -2.07 2.42
CA LEU A 75 12.24 -1.85 1.22
C LEU A 75 13.19 -1.81 0.02
N ASP A 76 13.06 -2.79 -0.89
CA ASP A 76 13.74 -2.81 -2.17
C ASP A 76 12.74 -2.50 -3.28
N THR A 77 12.88 -1.35 -3.92
CA THR A 77 11.99 -0.92 -5.01
C THR A 77 12.71 -0.94 -6.35
N LYS A 78 12.07 -1.54 -7.34
CA LYS A 78 12.53 -1.57 -8.74
C LYS A 78 11.60 -0.76 -9.62
N TYR A 79 12.12 0.33 -10.16
CA TYR A 79 11.42 1.20 -11.10
C TYR A 79 11.62 0.68 -12.52
N ARG A 80 10.57 0.12 -13.13
CA ARG A 80 10.64 -0.55 -14.44
C ARG A 80 10.36 0.40 -15.58
N LYS A 81 9.36 1.26 -15.39
CA LYS A 81 8.92 2.27 -16.35
C LYS A 81 8.52 3.55 -15.62
N PRO A 82 8.53 4.70 -16.30
CA PRO A 82 8.03 5.93 -15.71
C PRO A 82 6.56 5.80 -15.31
N VAL A 83 6.24 6.19 -14.06
CA VAL A 83 4.87 6.17 -13.53
C VAL A 83 4.21 7.51 -13.83
N PRO A 84 3.07 7.55 -14.56
CA PRO A 84 2.32 8.78 -14.81
C PRO A 84 1.48 9.16 -13.58
N TYR A 85 1.12 10.45 -13.47
CA TYR A 85 0.07 10.92 -12.56
C TYR A 85 -1.23 11.21 -13.32
N SER A 86 -2.33 11.47 -12.61
CA SER A 86 -3.65 11.73 -13.17
C SER A 86 -4.17 10.61 -14.09
N THR A 87 -3.74 9.37 -13.79
CA THR A 87 -4.12 8.15 -14.51
C THR A 87 -4.39 7.06 -13.48
N ILE A 88 -5.40 6.22 -13.73
CA ILE A 88 -5.69 5.07 -12.86
C ILE A 88 -4.59 4.02 -13.00
N LEU A 89 -4.07 3.59 -11.87
CA LEU A 89 -3.08 2.53 -11.71
C LEU A 89 -3.66 1.40 -10.88
N VAL A 90 -3.10 0.22 -11.06
CA VAL A 90 -3.47 -0.98 -10.31
C VAL A 90 -2.31 -1.37 -9.40
N GLY A 91 -2.54 -1.37 -8.09
CA GLY A 91 -1.63 -1.95 -7.10
C GLY A 91 -2.02 -3.39 -6.78
N LYS A 92 -1.03 -4.27 -6.56
CA LYS A 92 -1.23 -5.62 -6.04
C LYS A 92 -0.16 -5.92 -4.98
N GLY A 93 -0.57 -6.48 -3.84
CA GLY A 93 0.33 -6.94 -2.78
C GLY A 93 0.05 -8.37 -2.39
N VAL A 94 1.10 -9.15 -2.12
CA VAL A 94 1.01 -10.55 -1.70
C VAL A 94 2.04 -10.84 -0.61
N ILE A 95 1.67 -11.62 0.41
CA ILE A 95 2.60 -12.09 1.44
C ILE A 95 3.42 -13.26 0.87
N THR A 96 4.73 -13.16 0.95
CA THR A 96 5.68 -14.16 0.45
C THR A 96 6.29 -15.02 1.55
N ALA A 97 6.47 -14.46 2.76
CA ALA A 97 6.99 -15.20 3.91
C ALA A 97 6.45 -14.63 5.22
N GLU A 98 6.28 -15.49 6.21
CA GLU A 98 5.86 -15.12 7.56
C GLU A 98 6.59 -15.92 8.63
N THR A 99 6.88 -15.26 9.74
CA THR A 99 7.36 -15.84 10.99
C THR A 99 6.55 -15.25 12.15
N ALA A 100 6.79 -15.70 13.36
CA ALA A 100 6.17 -15.11 14.56
C ALA A 100 6.54 -13.63 14.77
N ARG A 101 7.71 -13.17 14.24
CA ARG A 101 8.24 -11.83 14.50
C ARG A 101 8.33 -10.94 13.29
N SER A 102 8.15 -11.46 12.07
CA SER A 102 8.32 -10.72 10.83
C SER A 102 7.47 -11.30 9.72
N PHE A 103 7.23 -10.50 8.68
CA PHE A 103 6.65 -10.96 7.42
C PHE A 103 7.30 -10.24 6.26
N GLU A 104 7.17 -10.82 5.07
CA GLU A 104 7.69 -10.28 3.83
C GLU A 104 6.57 -10.26 2.79
N ALA A 105 6.57 -9.24 1.96
CA ALA A 105 5.58 -9.06 0.91
C ALA A 105 6.22 -8.61 -0.39
N ASP A 106 5.66 -9.05 -1.50
CA ASP A 106 5.91 -8.49 -2.82
C ASP A 106 4.75 -7.58 -3.23
N SER A 107 5.10 -6.39 -3.73
CA SER A 107 4.14 -5.38 -4.16
C SER A 107 4.43 -4.96 -5.60
N PHE A 108 3.38 -4.69 -6.36
CA PHE A 108 3.45 -4.40 -7.78
C PHE A 108 2.54 -3.21 -8.12
N ILE A 109 2.97 -2.39 -9.07
CA ILE A 109 2.17 -1.29 -9.64
C ILE A 109 2.14 -1.46 -11.15
N TYR A 110 0.94 -1.53 -11.70
CA TYR A 110 0.65 -1.69 -13.13
C TYR A 110 -0.12 -0.49 -13.67
N ASP A 111 0.00 -0.26 -14.98
CA ASP A 111 -0.97 0.56 -15.73
C ASP A 111 -2.25 -0.26 -16.01
N ARG A 112 -3.24 0.40 -16.65
CA ARG A 112 -4.53 -0.25 -16.98
C ARG A 112 -4.41 -1.33 -18.06
N GLU A 113 -3.34 -1.30 -18.85
CA GLU A 113 -3.01 -2.27 -19.88
C GLU A 113 -2.26 -3.49 -19.33
N GLY A 114 -2.01 -3.53 -17.99
CA GLY A 114 -1.30 -4.61 -17.32
C GLY A 114 0.23 -4.52 -17.43
N THR A 115 0.76 -3.37 -17.86
CA THR A 115 2.22 -3.18 -17.91
C THR A 115 2.77 -2.94 -16.50
N LEU A 116 3.76 -3.72 -16.08
CA LEU A 116 4.46 -3.52 -14.81
C LEU A 116 5.31 -2.25 -14.87
N LEU A 117 4.97 -1.27 -14.03
CA LEU A 117 5.66 0.01 -13.93
C LEU A 117 6.69 0.01 -12.80
N ALA A 118 6.35 -0.55 -11.65
CA ALA A 118 7.25 -0.69 -10.50
C ALA A 118 6.88 -1.92 -9.69
N ASN A 119 7.85 -2.47 -8.99
CA ASN A 119 7.63 -3.52 -8.00
C ASN A 119 8.63 -3.40 -6.85
N GLY A 120 8.30 -4.01 -5.72
CA GLY A 120 9.22 -4.04 -4.58
C GLY A 120 9.00 -5.25 -3.71
N HIS A 121 10.04 -5.54 -2.93
CA HIS A 121 10.04 -6.52 -1.86
C HIS A 121 10.22 -5.79 -0.54
N VAL A 122 9.34 -6.06 0.41
CA VAL A 122 9.31 -5.34 1.69
C VAL A 122 9.34 -6.36 2.82
N LYS A 123 10.18 -6.08 3.81
CA LYS A 123 10.24 -6.86 5.04
C LYS A 123 9.80 -6.01 6.21
N TYR A 124 8.94 -6.57 7.04
CA TYR A 124 8.37 -5.90 8.22
C TYR A 124 8.70 -6.68 9.49
N MET A 125 8.85 -5.95 10.59
CA MET A 125 8.84 -6.51 11.93
C MET A 125 7.43 -6.36 12.52
N ARG A 126 6.87 -7.45 13.05
CA ARG A 126 5.60 -7.41 13.77
C ARG A 126 5.77 -6.69 15.10
N LEU A 127 4.93 -5.71 15.36
CA LEU A 127 4.88 -4.97 16.61
C LEU A 127 3.43 -4.79 17.04
N ALA A 128 3.22 -4.75 18.34
CA ALA A 128 1.92 -4.41 18.89
C ALA A 128 1.58 -2.93 18.58
N PRO A 129 0.31 -2.61 18.27
CA PRO A 129 -0.12 -1.26 17.93
C PRO A 129 0.33 -0.21 18.94
N GLU A 130 0.25 -0.52 20.22
CA GLU A 130 0.60 0.40 21.32
C GLU A 130 2.07 0.83 21.30
N ILE A 131 2.96 -0.04 20.76
CA ILE A 131 4.39 0.28 20.60
C ILE A 131 4.57 1.23 19.40
N ILE A 132 3.83 1.00 18.32
CA ILE A 132 3.95 1.79 17.08
C ILE A 132 3.41 3.20 17.29
N THR A 133 2.29 3.34 17.99
CA THR A 133 1.56 4.60 18.14
C THR A 133 1.98 5.43 19.35
N ALA A 134 2.94 4.94 20.14
CA ALA A 134 3.34 5.56 21.41
C ALA A 134 2.13 5.82 22.34
N GLY A 135 1.12 4.95 22.29
CA GLY A 135 -0.08 5.01 23.11
C GLY A 135 -1.25 5.82 22.54
N SER A 136 -1.13 6.34 21.30
CA SER A 136 -2.28 6.92 20.61
C SER A 136 -3.25 5.85 20.14
N ASP A 137 -4.56 6.15 20.13
CA ASP A 137 -5.55 5.21 19.63
C ASP A 137 -5.49 5.13 18.11
N VAL A 138 -5.11 3.96 17.60
CA VAL A 138 -5.00 3.70 16.16
C VAL A 138 -6.35 3.78 15.46
N HIS A 139 -7.41 3.33 16.14
CA HIS A 139 -8.75 3.24 15.54
C HIS A 139 -9.42 4.59 15.36
N GLU A 140 -9.09 5.59 16.18
CA GLU A 140 -9.61 6.95 16.01
C GLU A 140 -8.92 7.69 14.86
N GLU A 141 -7.63 7.40 14.59
CA GLU A 141 -6.83 8.15 13.62
C GLU A 141 -6.72 7.50 12.23
N MET A 142 -7.17 6.25 12.06
CA MET A 142 -7.05 5.49 10.83
C MET A 142 -8.41 4.97 10.34
N PRO A 143 -9.35 5.86 9.94
CA PRO A 143 -10.55 5.39 9.26
C PRO A 143 -10.15 4.78 7.91
N TYR A 144 -10.44 3.50 7.74
CA TYR A 144 -10.24 2.78 6.48
C TYR A 144 -11.52 2.75 5.68
N LEU A 145 -11.43 3.02 4.38
CA LEU A 145 -12.46 2.61 3.45
C LEU A 145 -12.23 1.13 3.13
N ILE A 146 -13.07 0.28 3.71
CA ILE A 146 -13.35 -1.02 3.14
C ILE A 146 -14.61 -0.82 2.30
N ALA A 147 -14.50 -0.97 0.99
CA ALA A 147 -15.68 -1.02 0.14
C ALA A 147 -16.23 -2.46 0.25
N ASP A 148 -17.20 -2.66 1.13
CA ASP A 148 -17.79 -3.98 1.42
C ASP A 148 -18.55 -4.60 0.23
N ASP A 149 -18.74 -3.87 -0.84
CA ASP A 149 -19.59 -4.19 -1.98
C ASP A 149 -18.86 -4.34 -3.31
N VAL A 150 -17.53 -4.25 -3.34
CA VAL A 150 -16.76 -4.51 -4.56
C VAL A 150 -16.49 -5.99 -4.71
N THR A 151 -17.24 -6.65 -5.59
CA THR A 151 -17.12 -8.09 -5.86
C THR A 151 -16.19 -8.41 -7.04
N GLU A 152 -15.91 -7.43 -7.91
CA GLU A 152 -15.00 -7.56 -9.06
C GLU A 152 -14.25 -6.23 -9.27
N ILE A 153 -12.98 -6.31 -9.66
CA ILE A 153 -12.12 -5.18 -10.02
C ILE A 153 -11.61 -5.37 -11.45
#